data_5e80bf7b3671bf95b62d522b1efd51a6
#
_entry.id   5e80bf7b3671bf95b62d522b1efd51a6
#
_cell.length_a   1.000
_cell.length_b   1.000
_cell.length_c   1.000
_cell.angle_alpha   90.00
_cell.angle_beta   90.00
_cell.angle_gamma   90.00
#
_symmetry.space_group_name_H-M   'P 1'
#
loop_
_entity.id
_entity.type
_entity.pdbx_description
1 polymer ?
#
loop_
_entity_poly.entity_id
_entity_poly.type
_entity_poly.pdbx_seq_one_letter_code
_entity_poly.pdbx_strand_id
1 'polypeptide(L)'
;MSNASARSSKESRTESVARSWTPKPVLDPEITKDLPLIDAYVGILKEKKDISKAIEAISIVLPGFDHLKRCSSNKILLAPVKSFDTNDDVPVQERLKIFLEEKSFDLSLLEDDLRVVKVPGRNARSKAQAARASKIWPLKFHPDPFLEAIVDGSIFNEDQLRGIDKYMTVAVTAAKLEAVGDSNCNGSAVIVDPEDGGKVLAIAASKMDRHPMWHASMLAVDLVAKLHGGGAWNLCEEGGVGPSRVSDRNFEGRMKTIKRKYEEEAPLCYPRTLSKIEIPSVGSLEAKWKLQGRRNNGPKRADAIAEPSTGEKRGPYLCTGCWVFLLKEPCPMCAMALLHSRAARIFYGTSNERTGVLGSNGILHAVPGLNHRYRVWSGILEGICEEVSNEIQRRNVESP
;
A
#
# COMPACT_ATOMS: atom_id res chain seq x y z
N MET A 1 55.00 -17.29 -37.77
CA MET A 1 53.79 -18.10 -38.02
C MET A 1 53.19 -18.46 -36.66
N SER A 2 52.21 -17.76 -36.21
CA SER A 2 51.40 -18.12 -35.03
C SER A 2 50.07 -17.42 -35.16
N ASN A 3 49.05 -18.22 -35.47
CA ASN A 3 47.66 -17.81 -35.61
C ASN A 3 47.05 -17.53 -34.22
N ALA A 4 46.62 -16.30 -33.99
CA ALA A 4 45.76 -15.95 -32.88
C ALA A 4 44.29 -16.08 -33.31
N SER A 5 43.62 -17.09 -32.79
CA SER A 5 42.18 -17.33 -32.95
C SER A 5 41.39 -16.36 -32.08
N ALA A 6 40.70 -15.42 -32.70
CA ALA A 6 39.73 -14.56 -32.07
C ALA A 6 38.43 -15.33 -31.79
N ARG A 7 38.12 -15.62 -30.52
CA ARG A 7 36.80 -16.10 -30.09
C ARG A 7 35.83 -14.92 -30.00
N SER A 8 34.93 -14.85 -30.96
CA SER A 8 33.75 -13.98 -30.95
C SER A 8 32.77 -14.48 -29.90
N SER A 9 32.63 -13.76 -28.81
CA SER A 9 31.52 -13.91 -27.86
C SER A 9 30.26 -13.29 -28.47
N LYS A 10 29.37 -14.11 -28.99
CA LYS A 10 28.02 -13.71 -29.32
C LYS A 10 27.25 -13.48 -28.00
N GLU A 11 27.15 -12.23 -27.53
CA GLU A 11 26.14 -11.81 -26.59
C GLU A 11 24.77 -11.93 -27.28
N SER A 12 23.96 -12.88 -26.83
CA SER A 12 22.57 -12.98 -27.23
C SER A 12 21.82 -11.78 -26.61
N ARG A 13 21.60 -10.75 -27.41
CA ARG A 13 20.58 -9.74 -27.12
C ARG A 13 19.23 -10.44 -27.08
N THR A 14 18.74 -10.76 -25.88
CA THR A 14 17.34 -11.07 -25.65
C THR A 14 16.56 -9.79 -25.93
N GLU A 15 15.85 -9.75 -27.04
CA GLU A 15 14.88 -8.70 -27.33
C GLU A 15 13.87 -8.67 -26.16
N SER A 16 13.85 -7.59 -25.42
CA SER A 16 12.84 -7.35 -24.41
C SER A 16 11.51 -7.10 -25.10
N VAL A 17 10.66 -8.11 -25.15
CA VAL A 17 9.26 -7.93 -25.56
C VAL A 17 8.69 -6.85 -24.64
N ALA A 18 8.28 -5.73 -25.23
CA ALA A 18 7.72 -4.61 -24.49
C ALA A 18 6.48 -5.09 -23.73
N ARG A 19 6.46 -4.94 -22.39
CA ARG A 19 5.35 -5.32 -21.54
C ARG A 19 4.11 -4.49 -21.91
N SER A 20 2.97 -5.15 -22.12
CA SER A 20 1.70 -4.51 -22.49
C SER A 20 0.94 -3.89 -21.32
N TRP A 21 1.42 -4.05 -20.08
CA TRP A 21 0.78 -3.55 -18.86
C TRP A 21 1.77 -2.83 -17.93
N THR A 22 1.24 -1.97 -17.08
CA THR A 22 1.99 -1.29 -16.01
C THR A 22 1.22 -1.41 -14.70
N PRO A 23 1.89 -1.67 -13.56
CA PRO A 23 1.20 -1.75 -12.27
C PRO A 23 0.72 -0.35 -11.88
N LYS A 24 -0.59 -0.20 -11.72
CA LYS A 24 -1.23 1.05 -11.30
C LYS A 24 -1.40 1.04 -9.78
N PRO A 25 -0.69 1.88 -9.01
CA PRO A 25 -0.85 1.90 -7.56
C PRO A 25 -2.24 2.42 -7.17
N VAL A 26 -2.91 1.74 -6.25
CA VAL A 26 -4.14 2.21 -5.64
C VAL A 26 -3.77 3.02 -4.41
N LEU A 27 -3.81 4.33 -4.54
CA LEU A 27 -3.34 5.27 -3.53
C LEU A 27 -4.47 5.80 -2.66
N ASP A 28 -4.15 6.09 -1.39
CA ASP A 28 -5.00 6.90 -0.54
C ASP A 28 -5.30 8.26 -1.23
N PRO A 29 -6.58 8.65 -1.37
CA PRO A 29 -6.95 9.95 -1.93
C PRO A 29 -6.26 11.14 -1.25
N GLU A 30 -5.89 10.99 0.01
CA GLU A 30 -5.11 11.97 0.76
C GLU A 30 -3.74 12.29 0.14
N ILE A 31 -3.19 11.41 -0.71
CA ILE A 31 -1.90 11.60 -1.40
C ILE A 31 -2.07 12.30 -2.74
N THR A 32 -3.24 12.13 -3.39
CA THR A 32 -3.48 12.59 -4.76
C THR A 32 -4.31 13.86 -4.84
N LYS A 33 -5.30 14.04 -3.95
CA LYS A 33 -6.19 15.19 -3.91
C LYS A 33 -5.44 16.46 -3.46
N ASP A 34 -6.01 17.60 -3.82
CA ASP A 34 -5.51 18.89 -3.35
C ASP A 34 -5.63 19.01 -1.82
N LEU A 35 -4.73 19.80 -1.24
CA LEU A 35 -4.77 20.04 0.20
C LEU A 35 -5.98 20.91 0.54
N PRO A 36 -6.69 20.63 1.64
CA PRO A 36 -7.73 21.50 2.13
C PRO A 36 -7.13 22.87 2.48
N LEU A 37 -7.82 23.93 2.12
CA LEU A 37 -7.42 25.28 2.44
C LEU A 37 -8.13 25.75 3.71
N ILE A 38 -7.42 26.49 4.51
CA ILE A 38 -7.95 27.18 5.71
C ILE A 38 -7.69 28.67 5.56
N ASP A 39 -8.57 29.46 6.16
CA ASP A 39 -8.39 30.90 6.25
C ASP A 39 -7.46 31.24 7.42
N ALA A 40 -6.48 32.09 7.17
CA ALA A 40 -5.47 32.50 8.13
C ALA A 40 -5.26 34.01 8.10
N TYR A 41 -5.07 34.61 9.28
CA TYR A 41 -4.65 35.98 9.40
C TYR A 41 -3.19 36.17 9.04
N VAL A 42 -2.92 37.22 8.26
CA VAL A 42 -1.60 37.60 7.81
C VAL A 42 -1.38 39.07 8.12
N GLY A 43 -0.25 39.38 8.75
CA GLY A 43 0.28 40.72 8.86
C GLY A 43 1.22 41.06 7.71
N ILE A 44 1.24 42.30 7.27
CA ILE A 44 2.19 42.79 6.29
C ILE A 44 3.32 43.49 7.03
N LEU A 45 4.55 43.04 6.83
CA LEU A 45 5.73 43.67 7.42
C LEU A 45 6.07 44.96 6.70
N LYS A 46 6.29 46.04 7.47
CA LYS A 46 6.69 47.36 6.93
C LYS A 46 8.05 47.29 6.29
N GLU A 47 9.00 46.61 6.93
CA GLU A 47 10.36 46.49 6.44
C GLU A 47 10.82 45.02 6.33
N LYS A 48 11.47 44.69 5.21
CA LYS A 48 11.97 43.32 4.98
C LYS A 48 13.10 42.92 5.92
N LYS A 49 13.86 43.87 6.46
CA LYS A 49 14.95 43.58 7.43
C LYS A 49 14.42 42.94 8.73
N ASP A 50 13.16 43.17 9.09
CA ASP A 50 12.58 42.75 10.34
C ASP A 50 11.94 41.34 10.25
N ILE A 51 12.00 40.67 9.08
CA ILE A 51 11.42 39.34 8.86
C ILE A 51 11.87 38.32 9.92
N SER A 52 13.18 38.25 10.21
CA SER A 52 13.71 37.24 11.14
C SER A 52 13.22 37.51 12.58
N LYS A 53 13.23 38.77 13.03
CA LYS A 53 12.75 39.21 14.33
C LYS A 53 11.26 38.92 14.48
N ALA A 54 10.45 39.21 13.47
CA ALA A 54 9.02 38.97 13.48
C ALA A 54 8.69 37.48 13.47
N ILE A 55 9.41 36.64 12.72
CA ILE A 55 9.21 35.19 12.68
C ILE A 55 9.53 34.57 14.05
N GLU A 56 10.61 34.97 14.69
CA GLU A 56 11.02 34.47 16.00
C GLU A 56 9.96 34.84 17.05
N ALA A 57 9.59 36.11 17.13
CA ALA A 57 8.58 36.58 18.07
C ALA A 57 7.24 35.90 17.87
N ILE A 58 6.72 35.83 16.64
CA ILE A 58 5.40 35.23 16.38
C ILE A 58 5.39 33.72 16.59
N SER A 59 6.52 33.03 16.38
CA SER A 59 6.61 31.59 16.62
C SER A 59 6.51 31.22 18.10
N ILE A 60 6.90 32.12 18.98
CA ILE A 60 6.76 31.95 20.44
C ILE A 60 5.32 32.26 20.87
N VAL A 61 4.75 33.35 20.37
CA VAL A 61 3.42 33.85 20.78
C VAL A 61 2.28 33.02 20.20
N LEU A 62 2.38 32.66 18.93
CA LEU A 62 1.37 31.92 18.18
C LEU A 62 2.03 30.73 17.48
N PRO A 63 2.32 29.65 18.19
CA PRO A 63 2.83 28.42 17.57
C PRO A 63 1.83 27.87 16.56
N GLY A 64 2.31 27.13 15.58
CA GLY A 64 1.50 26.51 14.55
C GLY A 64 2.03 26.78 13.14
N PHE A 65 1.32 26.26 12.14
CA PHE A 65 1.74 26.30 10.74
C PHE A 65 3.10 25.64 10.48
N ASP A 66 3.44 24.58 11.23
CA ASP A 66 4.74 23.89 11.12
C ASP A 66 5.05 23.39 9.71
N HIS A 67 4.00 23.13 8.93
CA HIS A 67 4.07 22.66 7.55
C HIS A 67 4.24 23.80 6.53
N LEU A 68 4.08 25.06 6.93
CA LEU A 68 4.20 26.23 6.08
C LEU A 68 5.47 27.02 6.40
N LYS A 69 5.99 27.77 5.42
CA LYS A 69 6.93 28.84 5.72
C LYS A 69 6.17 29.96 6.41
N ARG A 70 6.69 30.45 7.53
CA ARG A 70 6.01 31.45 8.36
C ARG A 70 5.86 32.80 7.65
N CYS A 71 6.76 33.10 6.73
CA CYS A 71 6.73 34.31 5.93
C CYS A 71 6.79 34.01 4.43
N SER A 72 6.06 34.77 3.64
CA SER A 72 6.10 34.78 2.17
C SER A 72 6.20 36.21 1.69
N SER A 73 7.32 36.57 1.08
CA SER A 73 7.70 37.95 0.74
C SER A 73 7.72 38.85 2.00
N ASN A 74 6.75 39.75 2.16
CA ASN A 74 6.58 40.59 3.34
C ASN A 74 5.34 40.22 4.18
N LYS A 75 4.67 39.07 3.87
CA LYS A 75 3.48 38.59 4.58
C LYS A 75 3.90 37.58 5.61
N ILE A 76 3.52 37.79 6.86
CA ILE A 76 3.77 36.86 7.96
C ILE A 76 2.45 36.20 8.44
N LEU A 77 2.44 34.87 8.54
CA LEU A 77 1.31 34.12 9.08
C LEU A 77 1.19 34.34 10.58
N LEU A 78 0.02 34.75 11.02
CA LEU A 78 -0.29 34.99 12.44
C LEU A 78 -1.04 33.77 13.03
N ALA A 79 -2.33 33.61 12.72
CA ALA A 79 -3.17 32.56 13.27
C ALA A 79 -4.22 32.08 12.27
N PRO A 80 -4.74 30.84 12.41
CA PRO A 80 -5.96 30.42 11.73
C PRO A 80 -7.14 31.26 12.19
N VAL A 81 -8.02 31.68 11.26
CA VAL A 81 -9.21 32.49 11.59
C VAL A 81 -10.06 31.80 12.65
N LYS A 82 -10.27 30.49 12.54
CA LYS A 82 -11.07 29.70 13.51
C LYS A 82 -10.55 29.74 14.94
N SER A 83 -9.28 30.05 15.17
CA SER A 83 -8.69 30.08 16.51
C SER A 83 -9.17 31.29 17.33
N PHE A 84 -9.72 32.32 16.68
CA PHE A 84 -10.20 33.56 17.28
C PHE A 84 -11.69 33.79 17.00
N ASP A 85 -12.38 32.83 16.43
CA ASP A 85 -13.82 32.87 16.16
C ASP A 85 -14.59 32.51 17.41
N THR A 86 -14.98 33.53 18.20
CA THR A 86 -15.84 33.45 19.40
C THR A 86 -17.06 34.32 19.17
N ASN A 87 -18.16 34.06 19.90
CA ASN A 87 -19.43 34.78 19.77
C ASN A 87 -19.44 36.17 20.43
N ASP A 88 -18.30 36.82 20.55
CA ASP A 88 -18.18 38.13 21.17
C ASP A 88 -18.37 39.26 20.14
N ASP A 89 -18.85 40.41 20.60
CA ASP A 89 -19.16 41.59 19.75
C ASP A 89 -17.90 42.32 19.19
N VAL A 90 -16.70 41.96 19.64
CA VAL A 90 -15.45 42.60 19.19
C VAL A 90 -14.98 41.97 17.86
N PRO A 91 -14.65 42.80 16.85
CA PRO A 91 -14.10 42.31 15.58
C PRO A 91 -12.88 41.42 15.82
N VAL A 92 -12.84 40.28 15.13
CA VAL A 92 -11.77 39.24 15.33
C VAL A 92 -10.37 39.81 15.10
N GLN A 93 -10.21 40.78 14.20
CA GLN A 93 -8.94 41.43 13.94
C GLN A 93 -8.44 42.25 15.14
N GLU A 94 -9.33 42.95 15.83
CA GLU A 94 -8.99 43.70 17.03
C GLU A 94 -8.62 42.77 18.16
N ARG A 95 -9.36 41.67 18.36
CA ARG A 95 -9.02 40.66 19.36
C ARG A 95 -7.62 40.05 19.12
N LEU A 96 -7.28 39.77 17.86
CA LEU A 96 -5.95 39.27 17.54
C LEU A 96 -4.86 40.31 17.85
N LYS A 97 -5.11 41.60 17.56
CA LYS A 97 -4.16 42.68 17.90
C LYS A 97 -3.96 42.78 19.40
N ILE A 98 -5.06 42.84 20.17
CA ILE A 98 -5.03 42.86 21.65
C ILE A 98 -4.24 41.67 22.21
N PHE A 99 -4.51 40.45 21.68
CA PHE A 99 -3.80 39.25 22.09
C PHE A 99 -2.29 39.35 21.82
N LEU A 100 -1.90 39.88 20.64
CA LEU A 100 -0.50 40.06 20.29
C LEU A 100 0.19 41.07 21.18
N GLU A 101 -0.49 42.17 21.55
CA GLU A 101 0.02 43.21 22.49
C GLU A 101 0.19 42.61 23.91
N GLU A 102 -0.78 41.89 24.41
CA GLU A 102 -0.70 41.21 25.72
C GLU A 102 0.48 40.24 25.80
N LYS A 103 0.83 39.61 24.67
CA LYS A 103 1.98 38.73 24.56
C LYS A 103 3.28 39.45 24.21
N SER A 104 3.29 40.78 24.28
CA SER A 104 4.46 41.61 24.01
C SER A 104 5.03 41.45 22.59
N PHE A 105 4.17 41.16 21.61
CA PHE A 105 4.55 41.21 20.21
C PHE A 105 4.58 42.67 19.73
N ASP A 106 5.66 43.06 19.08
CA ASP A 106 5.84 44.43 18.59
C ASP A 106 5.00 44.66 17.31
N LEU A 107 3.76 45.17 17.49
CA LEU A 107 2.86 45.48 16.38
C LEU A 107 3.38 46.58 15.45
N SER A 108 4.35 47.41 15.88
CA SER A 108 4.93 48.45 15.04
C SER A 108 5.65 47.86 13.80
N LEU A 109 6.01 46.59 13.82
CA LEU A 109 6.60 45.84 12.72
C LEU A 109 5.61 45.59 11.57
N LEU A 110 4.30 45.61 11.86
CA LEU A 110 3.23 45.30 10.92
C LEU A 110 2.56 46.60 10.41
N GLU A 111 1.97 46.50 9.22
CA GLU A 111 0.98 47.48 8.75
C GLU A 111 -0.30 47.34 9.63
N ASP A 112 -1.12 48.40 9.67
CA ASP A 112 -2.28 48.46 10.55
C ASP A 112 -3.37 47.46 10.16
N ASP A 113 -3.47 47.11 8.86
CA ASP A 113 -4.48 46.18 8.35
C ASP A 113 -3.99 44.77 8.32
N LEU A 114 -4.68 43.90 9.09
CA LEU A 114 -4.50 42.46 8.97
C LEU A 114 -5.35 41.92 7.81
N ARG A 115 -4.79 40.99 7.04
CA ARG A 115 -5.48 40.40 5.90
C ARG A 115 -5.80 38.94 6.17
N VAL A 116 -6.89 38.43 5.58
CA VAL A 116 -7.22 37.02 5.57
C VAL A 116 -6.80 36.42 4.25
N VAL A 117 -6.05 35.34 4.30
CA VAL A 117 -5.59 34.59 3.11
C VAL A 117 -5.91 33.11 3.28
N LYS A 118 -6.13 32.43 2.16
CA LYS A 118 -6.23 30.97 2.16
C LYS A 118 -4.84 30.35 2.13
N VAL A 119 -4.62 29.37 3.02
CA VAL A 119 -3.35 28.63 3.10
C VAL A 119 -3.62 27.14 3.21
N PRO A 120 -2.68 26.27 2.79
CA PRO A 120 -2.82 24.83 2.99
C PRO A 120 -2.99 24.48 4.47
N GLY A 121 -4.03 23.70 4.80
CA GLY A 121 -4.40 23.37 6.19
C GLY A 121 -3.64 22.19 6.78
N ARG A 122 -2.85 21.46 5.97
CA ARG A 122 -2.06 20.31 6.41
C ARG A 122 -0.81 20.07 5.58
N ASN A 123 0.06 19.18 6.04
CA ASN A 123 1.27 18.78 5.31
C ASN A 123 0.94 18.16 3.95
N ALA A 124 1.72 18.51 2.92
CA ALA A 124 1.73 17.77 1.67
C ALA A 124 2.35 16.37 1.88
N ARG A 125 1.81 15.37 1.21
CA ARG A 125 2.30 13.99 1.26
C ARG A 125 3.08 13.59 0.01
N SER A 126 2.86 14.29 -1.12
CA SER A 126 3.55 14.04 -2.39
C SER A 126 4.12 15.34 -2.98
N LYS A 127 5.16 15.19 -3.83
CA LYS A 127 5.76 16.31 -4.59
C LYS A 127 4.69 17.06 -5.41
N ALA A 128 3.78 16.32 -6.02
CA ALA A 128 2.71 16.91 -6.82
C ALA A 128 1.79 17.79 -5.98
N GLN A 129 1.39 17.36 -4.78
CA GLN A 129 0.62 18.18 -3.85
C GLN A 129 1.42 19.41 -3.40
N ALA A 130 2.69 19.21 -3.02
CA ALA A 130 3.55 20.30 -2.57
C ALA A 130 3.73 21.36 -3.67
N ALA A 131 3.93 20.95 -4.93
CA ALA A 131 4.05 21.86 -6.07
C ALA A 131 2.77 22.68 -6.30
N ARG A 132 1.58 22.06 -6.19
CA ARG A 132 0.31 22.78 -6.32
C ARG A 132 0.08 23.75 -5.16
N ALA A 133 0.26 23.27 -3.94
CA ALA A 133 0.02 24.04 -2.72
C ALA A 133 1.04 25.20 -2.55
N SER A 134 2.27 25.05 -3.01
CA SER A 134 3.29 26.10 -2.98
C SER A 134 2.95 27.32 -3.84
N LYS A 135 2.05 27.19 -4.82
CA LYS A 135 1.52 28.32 -5.60
C LYS A 135 0.61 29.23 -4.75
N ILE A 136 0.01 28.68 -3.70
CA ILE A 136 -0.88 29.40 -2.77
C ILE A 136 -0.06 29.99 -1.63
N TRP A 137 0.74 29.12 -0.94
CA TRP A 137 1.64 29.54 0.13
C TRP A 137 2.85 28.62 0.21
N PRO A 138 4.08 29.14 0.43
CA PRO A 138 5.29 28.33 0.50
C PRO A 138 5.25 27.30 1.63
N LEU A 139 5.62 26.07 1.32
CA LEU A 139 5.59 24.91 2.23
C LEU A 139 6.98 24.57 2.76
N LYS A 140 7.01 23.94 3.94
CA LYS A 140 8.13 23.12 4.42
C LYS A 140 7.83 21.67 4.06
N PHE A 141 8.34 21.19 2.92
CA PHE A 141 8.06 19.86 2.42
C PHE A 141 9.37 19.08 2.20
N HIS A 142 9.41 17.88 2.71
CA HIS A 142 10.47 16.90 2.46
C HIS A 142 9.84 15.65 1.84
N PRO A 143 10.16 15.36 0.58
CA PRO A 143 9.60 14.20 -0.11
C PRO A 143 10.04 12.90 0.57
N ASP A 144 9.12 11.93 0.67
CA ASP A 144 9.44 10.56 0.97
C ASP A 144 9.81 9.85 -0.34
N PRO A 145 11.08 9.45 -0.53
CA PRO A 145 11.54 8.84 -1.78
C PRO A 145 10.77 7.56 -2.13
N PHE A 146 10.35 6.81 -1.11
CA PHE A 146 9.63 5.57 -1.30
C PHE A 146 8.19 5.84 -1.79
N LEU A 147 7.49 6.79 -1.18
CA LEU A 147 6.16 7.19 -1.63
C LEU A 147 6.19 7.76 -3.04
N GLU A 148 7.20 8.57 -3.35
CA GLU A 148 7.37 9.13 -4.70
C GLU A 148 7.59 8.03 -5.74
N ALA A 149 8.40 7.01 -5.43
CA ALA A 149 8.62 5.88 -6.32
C ALA A 149 7.34 5.04 -6.55
N ILE A 150 6.43 4.98 -5.57
CA ILE A 150 5.10 4.39 -5.78
C ILE A 150 4.27 5.25 -6.72
N VAL A 151 4.26 6.57 -6.49
CA VAL A 151 3.44 7.52 -7.25
C VAL A 151 3.88 7.62 -8.71
N ASP A 152 5.18 7.62 -8.98
CA ASP A 152 5.75 7.71 -10.34
C ASP A 152 5.91 6.35 -11.03
N GLY A 153 5.64 5.23 -10.32
CA GLY A 153 5.70 3.88 -10.86
C GLY A 153 7.10 3.26 -10.89
N SER A 154 8.13 3.96 -10.43
CA SER A 154 9.52 3.45 -10.41
C SER A 154 9.82 2.48 -9.27
N ILE A 155 8.79 2.11 -8.50
CA ILE A 155 8.90 1.24 -7.32
C ILE A 155 9.41 -0.16 -7.63
N PHE A 156 9.18 -0.67 -8.84
CA PHE A 156 9.60 -1.99 -9.26
C PHE A 156 10.67 -1.92 -10.34
N ASN A 157 11.73 -2.72 -10.19
CA ASN A 157 12.69 -2.94 -11.25
C ASN A 157 12.19 -3.99 -12.26
N GLU A 158 12.90 -4.17 -13.39
CA GLU A 158 12.50 -5.08 -14.47
C GLU A 158 12.43 -6.55 -14.03
N ASP A 159 13.30 -7.00 -13.11
CA ASP A 159 13.27 -8.37 -12.60
C ASP A 159 12.02 -8.61 -11.75
N GLN A 160 11.67 -7.63 -10.90
CA GLN A 160 10.44 -7.68 -10.11
C GLN A 160 9.19 -7.63 -10.97
N LEU A 161 9.19 -6.79 -12.01
CA LEU A 161 8.08 -6.73 -12.96
C LEU A 161 7.91 -8.04 -13.74
N ARG A 162 9.01 -8.70 -14.12
CA ARG A 162 8.96 -10.05 -14.70
C ARG A 162 8.44 -11.09 -13.69
N GLY A 163 8.81 -10.97 -12.43
CA GLY A 163 8.27 -11.83 -11.36
C GLY A 163 6.78 -11.66 -11.18
N ILE A 164 6.31 -10.39 -11.10
CA ILE A 164 4.90 -10.05 -10.99
C ILE A 164 4.10 -10.63 -12.16
N ASP A 165 4.61 -10.49 -13.39
CA ASP A 165 3.99 -11.07 -14.59
C ASP A 165 3.82 -12.59 -14.48
N LYS A 166 4.88 -13.30 -14.10
CA LYS A 166 4.87 -14.76 -13.95
C LYS A 166 3.88 -15.25 -12.90
N TYR A 167 3.85 -14.62 -11.71
CA TYR A 167 2.90 -15.02 -10.65
C TYR A 167 1.46 -14.66 -11.02
N MET A 168 1.25 -13.57 -11.72
CA MET A 168 -0.08 -13.25 -12.22
C MET A 168 -0.54 -14.24 -13.28
N THR A 169 0.37 -14.71 -14.14
CA THR A 169 0.08 -15.80 -15.09
C THR A 169 -0.33 -17.09 -14.38
N VAL A 170 0.30 -17.43 -13.24
CA VAL A 170 -0.15 -18.56 -12.40
C VAL A 170 -1.56 -18.34 -11.89
N ALA A 171 -1.87 -17.14 -11.42
CA ALA A 171 -3.22 -16.81 -10.95
C ALA A 171 -4.26 -16.91 -12.08
N VAL A 172 -3.96 -16.37 -13.25
CA VAL A 172 -4.82 -16.48 -14.44
C VAL A 172 -5.06 -17.96 -14.82
N THR A 173 -4.01 -18.76 -14.85
CA THR A 173 -4.10 -20.20 -15.19
C THR A 173 -4.95 -20.95 -14.15
N ALA A 174 -4.76 -20.69 -12.85
CA ALA A 174 -5.52 -21.29 -11.79
C ALA A 174 -7.02 -20.95 -11.89
N ALA A 175 -7.34 -19.69 -12.19
CA ALA A 175 -8.72 -19.26 -12.39
C ALA A 175 -9.35 -19.92 -13.59
N LYS A 176 -8.65 -19.96 -14.72
CA LYS A 176 -9.14 -20.57 -15.97
C LYS A 176 -9.43 -22.06 -15.81
N LEU A 177 -8.60 -22.77 -15.05
CA LEU A 177 -8.76 -24.20 -14.83
C LEU A 177 -9.90 -24.54 -13.86
N GLU A 178 -10.02 -23.82 -12.76
CA GLU A 178 -10.78 -24.32 -11.60
C GLU A 178 -11.76 -23.33 -10.97
N ALA A 179 -11.72 -22.05 -11.33
CA ALA A 179 -12.55 -21.09 -10.63
C ALA A 179 -14.03 -21.27 -10.94
N VAL A 180 -14.83 -21.30 -9.87
CA VAL A 180 -16.29 -21.26 -9.87
C VAL A 180 -16.73 -20.18 -8.89
N GLY A 181 -17.58 -19.27 -9.32
CA GLY A 181 -18.05 -18.18 -8.49
C GLY A 181 -18.98 -17.25 -9.27
N ASP A 182 -19.65 -16.38 -8.55
CA ASP A 182 -20.52 -15.37 -9.16
C ASP A 182 -19.74 -14.19 -9.72
N SER A 183 -20.44 -13.22 -10.31
CA SER A 183 -19.85 -11.99 -10.85
C SER A 183 -19.12 -11.14 -9.81
N ASN A 184 -19.36 -11.39 -8.51
CA ASN A 184 -18.77 -10.62 -7.43
C ASN A 184 -17.44 -11.19 -6.98
N CYS A 185 -17.28 -12.53 -7.02
CA CYS A 185 -16.07 -13.18 -6.54
C CYS A 185 -15.74 -14.48 -7.30
N ASN A 186 -15.47 -14.33 -8.59
CA ASN A 186 -14.92 -15.39 -9.42
C ASN A 186 -13.43 -15.18 -9.59
N GLY A 187 -12.60 -16.14 -9.25
CA GLY A 187 -11.18 -15.94 -9.52
C GLY A 187 -10.25 -16.87 -8.76
N SER A 188 -9.01 -16.45 -8.70
CA SER A 188 -7.92 -17.17 -8.07
C SER A 188 -7.10 -16.26 -7.16
N ALA A 189 -6.30 -16.89 -6.30
CA ALA A 189 -5.35 -16.24 -5.43
C ALA A 189 -4.05 -17.04 -5.36
N VAL A 190 -2.92 -16.37 -5.51
CA VAL A 190 -1.57 -16.93 -5.34
C VAL A 190 -0.86 -16.15 -4.24
N ILE A 191 -0.34 -16.84 -3.23
CA ILE A 191 0.41 -16.22 -2.13
C ILE A 191 1.87 -16.62 -2.25
N VAL A 192 2.74 -15.61 -2.27
CA VAL A 192 4.18 -15.75 -2.51
C VAL A 192 4.97 -15.15 -1.34
N ASP A 193 6.01 -15.84 -0.92
CA ASP A 193 7.01 -15.29 -0.01
C ASP A 193 8.13 -14.65 -0.82
N PRO A 194 8.22 -13.30 -0.86
CA PRO A 194 9.24 -12.60 -1.64
C PRO A 194 10.64 -12.74 -1.04
N GLU A 195 10.75 -13.01 0.28
CA GLU A 195 12.03 -13.12 0.98
C GLU A 195 12.64 -14.51 0.85
N ASP A 196 11.82 -15.55 0.67
CA ASP A 196 12.25 -16.92 0.43
C ASP A 196 12.35 -17.20 -1.09
N GLY A 197 13.19 -16.44 -1.80
CA GLY A 197 13.43 -16.64 -3.22
C GLY A 197 12.21 -16.50 -4.13
N GLY A 198 11.13 -15.89 -3.65
CA GLY A 198 9.87 -15.82 -4.39
C GLY A 198 9.07 -17.13 -4.36
N LYS A 199 9.19 -17.91 -3.30
CA LYS A 199 8.50 -19.18 -3.11
C LYS A 199 6.98 -19.00 -3.11
N VAL A 200 6.28 -19.75 -3.94
CA VAL A 200 4.81 -19.83 -3.91
C VAL A 200 4.39 -20.71 -2.73
N LEU A 201 3.61 -20.15 -1.80
CA LEU A 201 3.13 -20.84 -0.62
C LEU A 201 1.79 -21.51 -0.85
N ALA A 202 0.87 -20.82 -1.55
CA ALA A 202 -0.48 -21.31 -1.80
C ALA A 202 -1.02 -20.86 -3.15
N ILE A 203 -1.77 -21.73 -3.81
CA ILE A 203 -2.56 -21.45 -5.01
C ILE A 203 -3.99 -21.90 -4.76
N ALA A 204 -4.96 -21.01 -4.90
CA ALA A 204 -6.37 -21.33 -4.74
C ALA A 204 -7.23 -20.74 -5.86
N ALA A 205 -8.26 -21.48 -6.25
CA ALA A 205 -9.34 -20.98 -7.10
C ALA A 205 -10.64 -20.96 -6.29
N SER A 206 -11.51 -20.01 -6.56
CA SER A 206 -12.82 -19.90 -5.91
C SER A 206 -13.67 -21.16 -6.18
N LYS A 207 -14.39 -21.63 -5.17
CA LYS A 207 -15.29 -22.79 -5.24
C LYS A 207 -16.61 -22.47 -4.52
N MET A 208 -17.28 -21.42 -5.00
CA MET A 208 -18.55 -20.96 -4.39
C MET A 208 -19.73 -21.91 -4.65
N ASP A 209 -19.62 -22.78 -5.62
CA ASP A 209 -20.51 -23.93 -5.84
C ASP A 209 -20.53 -24.93 -4.66
N ARG A 210 -19.42 -25.05 -3.95
CA ARG A 210 -19.28 -25.96 -2.80
C ARG A 210 -19.56 -25.28 -1.47
N HIS A 211 -19.17 -24.02 -1.33
CA HIS A 211 -19.38 -23.26 -0.10
C HIS A 211 -19.33 -21.76 -0.38
N PRO A 212 -20.30 -20.96 0.10
CA PRO A 212 -20.40 -19.53 -0.22
C PRO A 212 -19.22 -18.70 0.27
N MET A 213 -18.47 -19.18 1.27
CA MET A 213 -17.27 -18.51 1.79
C MET A 213 -15.98 -18.93 1.08
N TRP A 214 -16.02 -19.89 0.15
CA TRP A 214 -14.83 -20.38 -0.52
C TRP A 214 -14.42 -19.50 -1.69
N HIS A 215 -14.22 -18.24 -1.38
CA HIS A 215 -13.56 -17.29 -2.24
C HIS A 215 -12.06 -17.60 -2.31
N ALA A 216 -11.43 -17.37 -3.44
CA ALA A 216 -10.02 -17.73 -3.65
C ALA A 216 -9.07 -17.18 -2.58
N SER A 217 -9.23 -15.92 -2.18
CA SER A 217 -8.40 -15.31 -1.14
C SER A 217 -8.58 -15.99 0.22
N MET A 218 -9.82 -16.34 0.57
CA MET A 218 -10.12 -17.04 1.81
C MET A 218 -9.47 -18.41 1.85
N LEU A 219 -9.59 -19.17 0.74
CA LEU A 219 -8.96 -20.47 0.58
C LEU A 219 -7.43 -20.39 0.63
N ALA A 220 -6.84 -19.43 -0.06
CA ALA A 220 -5.38 -19.24 -0.07
C ALA A 220 -4.83 -18.92 1.33
N VAL A 221 -5.52 -18.05 2.09
CA VAL A 221 -5.15 -17.74 3.48
C VAL A 221 -5.28 -19.00 4.37
N ASP A 222 -6.32 -19.80 4.20
CA ASP A 222 -6.52 -21.07 4.94
C ASP A 222 -5.40 -22.09 4.62
N LEU A 223 -4.99 -22.16 3.35
CA LEU A 223 -3.86 -23.02 2.95
C LEU A 223 -2.56 -22.57 3.63
N VAL A 224 -2.27 -21.26 3.67
CA VAL A 224 -1.10 -20.75 4.41
C VAL A 224 -1.22 -21.03 5.91
N ALA A 225 -2.43 -20.91 6.48
CA ALA A 225 -2.66 -21.30 7.87
C ALA A 225 -2.31 -22.78 8.14
N LYS A 226 -2.60 -23.66 7.20
CA LYS A 226 -2.24 -25.09 7.29
C LYS A 226 -0.73 -25.34 7.30
N LEU A 227 0.05 -24.54 6.58
CA LEU A 227 1.52 -24.59 6.66
C LEU A 227 2.03 -24.31 8.09
N HIS A 228 1.27 -23.52 8.85
CA HIS A 228 1.58 -23.19 10.24
C HIS A 228 0.87 -24.07 11.28
N GLY A 229 0.22 -25.14 10.83
CA GLY A 229 -0.50 -26.09 11.71
C GLY A 229 -1.90 -25.64 12.13
N GLY A 230 -2.47 -24.62 11.46
CA GLY A 230 -3.84 -24.12 11.64
C GLY A 230 -4.76 -24.52 10.48
N GLY A 231 -5.67 -23.62 10.13
CA GLY A 231 -6.67 -23.77 9.07
C GLY A 231 -8.07 -24.05 9.64
N ALA A 232 -9.08 -23.43 9.02
CA ALA A 232 -10.46 -23.51 9.45
C ALA A 232 -11.24 -24.64 8.75
N TRP A 233 -10.86 -24.98 7.50
CA TRP A 233 -11.62 -25.88 6.66
C TRP A 233 -10.93 -27.20 6.42
N ASN A 234 -11.72 -28.27 6.43
CA ASN A 234 -11.28 -29.57 5.92
C ASN A 234 -11.47 -29.58 4.39
N LEU A 235 -10.41 -29.21 3.66
CA LEU A 235 -10.40 -29.13 2.19
C LEU A 235 -10.12 -30.52 1.57
N CYS A 236 -10.79 -31.57 2.02
CA CYS A 236 -10.71 -32.88 1.40
C CYS A 236 -11.58 -32.93 0.15
N GLU A 237 -11.01 -33.35 -0.98
CA GLU A 237 -11.77 -33.69 -2.17
C GLU A 237 -12.34 -35.12 -2.00
N GLU A 238 -13.57 -35.35 -2.43
CA GLU A 238 -14.19 -36.67 -2.41
C GLU A 238 -13.35 -37.66 -3.21
N GLY A 239 -12.83 -38.70 -2.56
CA GLY A 239 -12.01 -39.77 -3.17
C GLY A 239 -10.52 -39.75 -2.83
N GLY A 240 -10.00 -38.78 -2.10
CA GLY A 240 -8.61 -38.73 -1.64
C GLY A 240 -8.50 -39.19 -0.18
N VAL A 241 -7.65 -40.20 0.09
CA VAL A 241 -7.25 -40.55 1.46
C VAL A 241 -6.54 -39.34 2.04
N GLY A 242 -7.29 -38.55 2.83
CA GLY A 242 -6.69 -37.46 3.60
C GLY A 242 -5.69 -38.01 4.60
N PRO A 243 -4.67 -37.28 5.04
CA PRO A 243 -3.86 -37.69 6.16
C PRO A 243 -4.81 -37.95 7.35
N SER A 244 -4.85 -39.20 7.79
CA SER A 244 -5.66 -39.66 8.92
C SER A 244 -5.40 -38.72 10.10
N ARG A 245 -6.49 -38.20 10.71
CA ARG A 245 -6.43 -37.57 12.02
C ARG A 245 -5.82 -38.60 12.98
N VAL A 246 -4.58 -38.39 13.34
CA VAL A 246 -4.05 -38.98 14.57
C VAL A 246 -4.73 -38.20 15.69
N SER A 247 -5.76 -38.83 16.28
CA SER A 247 -6.36 -38.37 17.51
C SER A 247 -5.40 -38.72 18.63
N ASP A 248 -4.45 -37.87 18.91
CA ASP A 248 -3.70 -37.92 20.15
C ASP A 248 -4.26 -36.88 21.12
N ARG A 249 -5.15 -37.36 22.00
CA ARG A 249 -5.43 -36.77 23.30
C ARG A 249 -4.19 -36.96 24.18
N ASN A 250 -3.21 -36.08 24.10
CA ASN A 250 -2.25 -35.80 25.16
C ASN A 250 -1.62 -34.45 24.91
N PHE A 251 -2.35 -33.42 25.34
CA PHE A 251 -1.87 -32.05 25.35
C PHE A 251 -1.30 -31.77 26.73
N GLU A 252 -0.09 -32.29 27.02
CA GLU A 252 0.74 -31.76 28.07
C GLU A 252 2.22 -31.81 27.65
N GLY A 253 2.82 -30.63 27.55
CA GLY A 253 4.26 -30.45 27.69
C GLY A 253 5.10 -30.63 26.42
N ARG A 254 5.35 -29.55 25.79
CA ARG A 254 6.57 -29.03 25.14
C ARG A 254 6.25 -28.35 23.81
N MET A 255 6.22 -27.05 23.90
CA MET A 255 6.45 -26.18 22.73
C MET A 255 7.89 -26.42 22.22
N LYS A 256 8.11 -27.52 21.53
CA LYS A 256 9.26 -27.69 20.66
C LYS A 256 8.95 -26.88 19.42
N THR A 257 9.61 -25.76 19.29
CA THR A 257 9.75 -25.00 18.04
C THR A 257 10.25 -25.97 16.97
N ILE A 258 9.33 -26.58 16.23
CA ILE A 258 9.67 -27.33 15.03
C ILE A 258 10.02 -26.25 14.01
N LYS A 259 11.28 -25.87 13.93
CA LYS A 259 11.88 -25.34 12.71
C LYS A 259 11.79 -26.47 11.69
N ARG A 260 10.66 -26.56 10.99
CA ARG A 260 10.62 -27.38 9.77
C ARG A 260 11.59 -26.70 8.80
N LYS A 261 12.62 -27.41 8.46
CA LYS A 261 13.48 -27.13 7.33
C LYS A 261 12.58 -27.16 6.11
N TYR A 262 12.25 -25.98 5.56
CA TYR A 262 11.51 -25.83 4.32
C TYR A 262 12.47 -26.11 3.15
N GLU A 263 12.90 -27.34 3.01
CA GLU A 263 13.57 -27.82 1.81
C GLU A 263 12.49 -28.40 0.90
N GLU A 264 12.27 -27.71 -0.25
CA GLU A 264 11.57 -28.20 -1.47
C GLU A 264 10.11 -28.68 -1.34
N GLU A 265 9.27 -28.09 -0.53
CA GLU A 265 7.86 -28.46 -0.57
C GLU A 265 7.11 -27.65 -1.62
N ALA A 266 6.40 -28.35 -2.52
CA ALA A 266 5.48 -27.77 -3.49
C ALA A 266 4.41 -26.92 -2.78
N PRO A 267 3.85 -25.87 -3.45
CA PRO A 267 2.80 -25.05 -2.85
C PRO A 267 1.57 -25.86 -2.49
N LEU A 268 0.87 -25.46 -1.44
CA LEU A 268 -0.45 -26.02 -1.14
C LEU A 268 -1.47 -25.49 -2.15
N CYS A 269 -2.26 -26.40 -2.72
CA CYS A 269 -3.20 -26.07 -3.77
C CYS A 269 -4.64 -26.50 -3.41
N TYR A 270 -5.60 -25.63 -3.76
CA TYR A 270 -7.00 -26.02 -3.72
C TYR A 270 -7.78 -25.39 -4.90
N PRO A 271 -8.45 -26.20 -5.72
CA PRO A 271 -8.44 -27.67 -5.76
C PRO A 271 -7.03 -28.28 -6.01
N ARG A 272 -6.88 -29.57 -5.68
CA ARG A 272 -5.57 -30.26 -5.86
C ARG A 272 -5.08 -30.31 -7.30
N THR A 273 -5.98 -30.25 -8.27
CA THR A 273 -5.66 -30.17 -9.70
C THR A 273 -4.71 -29.02 -10.04
N LEU A 274 -4.74 -27.92 -9.24
CA LEU A 274 -3.85 -26.78 -9.40
C LEU A 274 -2.37 -27.10 -9.12
N SER A 275 -2.07 -28.24 -8.45
CA SER A 275 -0.68 -28.68 -8.25
C SER A 275 0.05 -29.06 -9.54
N LYS A 276 -0.69 -29.21 -10.65
CA LYS A 276 -0.14 -29.47 -11.99
C LYS A 276 0.35 -28.19 -12.68
N ILE A 277 0.04 -27.03 -12.14
CA ILE A 277 0.51 -25.75 -12.70
C ILE A 277 2.02 -25.64 -12.49
N GLU A 278 2.73 -25.37 -13.56
CA GLU A 278 4.16 -25.15 -13.50
C GLU A 278 4.46 -23.86 -12.73
N ILE A 279 5.26 -23.96 -11.67
CA ILE A 279 5.64 -22.84 -10.86
C ILE A 279 6.88 -22.18 -11.49
N PRO A 280 6.79 -20.90 -11.85
CA PRO A 280 7.91 -20.22 -12.47
C PRO A 280 9.08 -20.07 -11.50
N SER A 281 10.28 -20.40 -11.93
CA SER A 281 11.49 -20.00 -11.23
C SER A 281 11.64 -18.48 -11.36
N VAL A 282 11.51 -17.80 -10.26
CA VAL A 282 11.71 -16.34 -10.15
C VAL A 282 12.83 -16.16 -9.13
N GLY A 283 13.90 -15.48 -9.52
CA GLY A 283 14.93 -15.11 -8.54
C GLY A 283 14.36 -14.26 -7.40
N SER A 284 15.16 -13.99 -6.38
CA SER A 284 14.73 -13.18 -5.23
C SER A 284 14.04 -11.88 -5.70
N LEU A 285 12.80 -11.69 -5.28
CA LEU A 285 12.03 -10.47 -5.49
C LEU A 285 12.51 -9.32 -4.58
N GLU A 286 13.41 -9.63 -3.65
CA GLU A 286 14.09 -8.62 -2.86
C GLU A 286 14.99 -7.77 -3.77
N ALA A 287 14.45 -6.70 -4.30
CA ALA A 287 15.30 -5.56 -4.53
C ALA A 287 15.86 -5.15 -3.18
N LYS A 288 17.17 -4.97 -3.12
CA LYS A 288 17.87 -4.39 -1.96
C LYS A 288 17.31 -2.98 -1.68
N TRP A 289 16.11 -2.92 -1.09
CA TRP A 289 15.56 -1.71 -0.49
C TRP A 289 16.29 -1.46 0.85
N LYS A 290 17.58 -1.73 0.88
CA LYS A 290 18.47 -1.02 1.79
C LYS A 290 18.56 0.41 1.27
N LEU A 291 17.47 1.14 1.34
CA LEU A 291 17.52 2.56 1.59
C LEU A 291 18.40 2.68 2.82
N GLN A 292 19.63 3.18 2.60
CA GLN A 292 20.54 3.54 3.66
C GLN A 292 19.72 4.33 4.67
N GLY A 293 19.35 3.65 5.75
CA GLY A 293 18.59 4.26 6.82
C GLY A 293 19.41 5.41 7.37
N ARG A 294 19.11 6.60 6.92
CA ARG A 294 19.37 7.78 7.72
C ARG A 294 18.70 7.52 9.06
N ARG A 295 19.50 7.29 10.07
CA ARG A 295 19.09 7.41 11.46
C ARG A 295 18.53 8.81 11.68
N ASN A 296 17.27 9.01 11.40
CA ASN A 296 16.56 10.20 11.82
C ASN A 296 16.15 9.99 13.28
N ASN A 297 16.95 10.55 14.19
CA ASN A 297 16.56 10.82 15.57
C ASN A 297 15.54 11.97 15.61
N GLY A 298 14.45 11.85 14.85
CA GLY A 298 13.30 12.75 14.89
C GLY A 298 12.10 12.06 15.56
N PRO A 299 11.16 12.81 16.17
CA PRO A 299 10.00 12.23 16.81
C PRO A 299 9.23 11.37 15.80
N LYS A 300 8.90 10.13 16.19
CA LYS A 300 8.12 9.18 15.39
C LYS A 300 6.78 9.84 15.05
N ARG A 301 6.61 10.26 13.79
CA ARG A 301 5.30 10.68 13.29
C ARG A 301 4.39 9.45 13.28
N ALA A 302 3.24 9.57 13.92
CA ALA A 302 2.23 8.51 14.04
C ALA A 302 1.68 8.02 12.69
N ASP A 303 1.96 8.74 11.59
CA ASP A 303 1.42 8.48 10.25
C ASP A 303 2.44 7.92 9.25
N ALA A 304 3.67 7.63 9.68
CA ALA A 304 4.61 6.93 8.83
C ALA A 304 4.10 5.49 8.64
N ILE A 305 3.69 5.13 7.41
CA ILE A 305 3.46 3.75 7.02
C ILE A 305 4.82 3.06 7.18
N ALA A 306 5.05 2.47 8.36
CA ALA A 306 6.28 1.75 8.66
C ALA A 306 6.34 0.55 7.71
N GLU A 307 7.38 0.49 6.86
CA GLU A 307 7.81 -0.77 6.32
C GLU A 307 8.12 -1.68 7.52
N PRO A 308 7.69 -2.95 7.51
CA PRO A 308 8.15 -3.89 8.51
C PRO A 308 9.68 -3.91 8.44
N SER A 309 10.33 -3.53 9.53
CA SER A 309 11.78 -3.52 9.63
C SER A 309 12.28 -4.94 9.32
N THR A 310 13.20 -5.06 8.37
CA THR A 310 13.87 -6.30 7.94
C THR A 310 14.73 -6.96 9.05
N GLY A 311 14.27 -6.94 10.27
CA GLY A 311 14.97 -7.47 11.43
C GLY A 311 14.06 -7.98 12.54
N GLU A 312 12.76 -7.72 12.47
CA GLU A 312 11.83 -8.35 13.41
C GLU A 312 11.58 -9.79 12.95
N LYS A 313 11.89 -10.75 13.81
CA LYS A 313 11.53 -12.15 13.65
C LYS A 313 10.06 -12.19 13.26
N ARG A 314 9.75 -12.75 12.08
CA ARG A 314 8.38 -12.95 11.62
C ARG A 314 7.57 -13.52 12.78
N GLY A 315 6.61 -12.75 13.26
CA GLY A 315 5.65 -13.24 14.25
C GLY A 315 4.82 -14.37 13.63
N PRO A 316 4.06 -15.13 14.41
CA PRO A 316 3.29 -16.30 13.95
C PRO A 316 2.06 -15.91 13.10
N TYR A 317 2.08 -14.78 12.42
CA TYR A 317 0.96 -14.31 11.60
C TYR A 317 1.07 -14.81 10.16
N LEU A 318 -0.03 -15.32 9.66
CA LEU A 318 -0.20 -16.15 8.48
C LEU A 318 0.58 -15.70 7.23
N CYS A 319 0.31 -14.50 6.73
CA CYS A 319 0.85 -14.01 5.45
C CYS A 319 1.72 -12.76 5.65
N THR A 320 2.35 -12.61 6.83
CA THR A 320 3.20 -11.45 7.10
C THR A 320 4.34 -11.35 6.10
N GLY A 321 4.44 -10.22 5.40
CA GLY A 321 5.45 -9.99 4.38
C GLY A 321 5.13 -10.57 3.00
N CYS A 322 4.10 -11.41 2.87
CA CYS A 322 3.77 -12.07 1.61
C CYS A 322 3.17 -11.11 0.58
N TRP A 323 3.38 -11.44 -0.68
CA TRP A 323 2.73 -10.83 -1.83
C TRP A 323 1.58 -11.72 -2.28
N VAL A 324 0.46 -11.11 -2.66
CA VAL A 324 -0.76 -11.79 -3.07
C VAL A 324 -1.15 -11.35 -4.47
N PHE A 325 -1.38 -12.32 -5.34
CA PHE A 325 -1.79 -12.10 -6.73
C PHE A 325 -3.21 -12.61 -6.91
N LEU A 326 -4.10 -11.76 -7.41
CA LEU A 326 -5.53 -12.04 -7.56
C LEU A 326 -5.96 -11.80 -9.00
N LEU A 327 -6.80 -12.69 -9.55
CA LEU A 327 -7.38 -12.47 -10.87
C LEU A 327 -8.20 -11.17 -10.90
N LYS A 328 -9.00 -10.94 -9.86
CA LYS A 328 -9.97 -9.87 -9.75
C LYS A 328 -9.86 -9.16 -8.42
N GLU A 329 -10.21 -7.88 -8.39
CA GLU A 329 -10.27 -7.06 -7.19
C GLU A 329 -11.12 -7.75 -6.09
N PRO A 330 -10.63 -7.85 -4.85
CA PRO A 330 -11.33 -8.56 -3.79
C PRO A 330 -12.53 -7.78 -3.25
N CYS A 331 -13.58 -8.53 -2.87
CA CYS A 331 -14.72 -8.02 -2.11
C CYS A 331 -14.30 -7.68 -0.66
N PRO A 332 -15.15 -7.00 0.14
CA PRO A 332 -14.82 -6.60 1.52
C PRO A 332 -14.35 -7.75 2.41
N MET A 333 -15.00 -8.90 2.32
CA MET A 333 -14.64 -10.08 3.10
C MET A 333 -13.21 -10.56 2.78
N CYS A 334 -12.89 -10.71 1.49
CA CYS A 334 -11.56 -11.13 1.04
C CYS A 334 -10.48 -10.09 1.40
N ALA A 335 -10.78 -8.81 1.18
CA ALA A 335 -9.86 -7.73 1.51
C ALA A 335 -9.55 -7.66 3.00
N MET A 336 -10.56 -7.85 3.87
CA MET A 336 -10.37 -7.93 5.32
C MET A 336 -9.59 -9.19 5.73
N ALA A 337 -9.85 -10.34 5.12
CA ALA A 337 -9.08 -11.56 5.39
C ALA A 337 -7.59 -11.37 5.08
N LEU A 338 -7.26 -10.75 3.94
CA LEU A 338 -5.89 -10.42 3.57
C LEU A 338 -5.24 -9.40 4.52
N LEU A 339 -6.02 -8.46 5.05
CA LEU A 339 -5.57 -7.49 6.03
C LEU A 339 -5.26 -8.16 7.37
N HIS A 340 -6.17 -9.00 7.86
CA HIS A 340 -5.98 -9.73 9.12
C HIS A 340 -4.86 -10.77 9.03
N SER A 341 -4.62 -11.36 7.85
CA SER A 341 -3.48 -12.25 7.63
C SER A 341 -2.14 -11.51 7.48
N ARG A 342 -2.15 -10.17 7.48
CA ARG A 342 -0.97 -9.29 7.35
C ARG A 342 -0.23 -9.40 6.02
N ALA A 343 -0.93 -9.62 4.92
CA ALA A 343 -0.35 -9.52 3.59
C ALA A 343 0.35 -8.16 3.40
N ALA A 344 1.50 -8.14 2.75
CA ALA A 344 2.27 -6.91 2.56
C ALA A 344 1.88 -6.17 1.29
N ARG A 345 1.69 -6.91 0.19
CA ARG A 345 1.35 -6.34 -1.12
C ARG A 345 0.27 -7.17 -1.80
N ILE A 346 -0.65 -6.49 -2.47
CA ILE A 346 -1.71 -7.12 -3.26
C ILE A 346 -1.62 -6.61 -4.68
N PHE A 347 -1.64 -7.54 -5.62
CA PHE A 347 -1.66 -7.29 -7.05
C PHE A 347 -2.93 -7.93 -7.62
N TYR A 348 -3.71 -7.17 -8.39
CA TYR A 348 -4.87 -7.75 -9.06
C TYR A 348 -4.96 -7.32 -10.52
N GLY A 349 -5.59 -8.15 -11.33
CA GLY A 349 -5.75 -7.92 -12.77
C GLY A 349 -6.88 -6.95 -13.05
N THR A 350 -8.12 -7.40 -12.92
CA THR A 350 -9.30 -6.63 -13.28
C THR A 350 -10.05 -6.07 -12.07
N SER A 351 -10.67 -4.91 -12.24
CA SER A 351 -11.50 -4.26 -11.22
C SER A 351 -12.80 -5.03 -10.96
N ASN A 352 -13.41 -4.78 -9.80
CA ASN A 352 -14.72 -5.31 -9.45
C ASN A 352 -15.65 -4.16 -9.06
N GLU A 353 -16.34 -3.63 -10.06
CA GLU A 353 -17.21 -2.45 -9.89
C GLU A 353 -18.37 -2.68 -8.92
N ARG A 354 -18.79 -3.93 -8.70
CA ARG A 354 -19.95 -4.25 -7.84
C ARG A 354 -19.58 -4.30 -6.35
N THR A 355 -18.49 -4.96 -6.01
CA THR A 355 -18.13 -5.24 -4.61
C THR A 355 -16.65 -5.00 -4.29
N GLY A 356 -15.84 -4.55 -5.24
CA GLY A 356 -14.42 -4.29 -5.03
C GLY A 356 -14.17 -3.14 -4.04
N VAL A 357 -13.24 -3.32 -3.12
CA VAL A 357 -12.90 -2.33 -2.07
C VAL A 357 -11.42 -1.95 -2.04
N LEU A 358 -10.71 -2.27 -3.10
CA LEU A 358 -9.30 -1.90 -3.24
C LEU A 358 -9.05 -0.98 -4.45
N GLY A 359 -10.04 -0.15 -4.80
CA GLY A 359 -9.95 0.82 -5.88
C GLY A 359 -11.30 1.20 -6.49
N SER A 360 -12.26 0.26 -6.60
CA SER A 360 -13.56 0.51 -7.24
C SER A 360 -14.53 1.24 -6.31
N ASN A 361 -15.10 0.56 -5.31
CA ASN A 361 -16.10 1.14 -4.41
C ASN A 361 -15.52 1.67 -3.10
N GLY A 362 -14.24 1.45 -2.86
CA GLY A 362 -13.56 1.88 -1.66
C GLY A 362 -12.06 1.67 -1.74
N ILE A 363 -11.37 2.21 -0.74
CA ILE A 363 -9.92 2.05 -0.57
C ILE A 363 -9.70 1.60 0.87
N LEU A 364 -10.02 0.31 1.14
CA LEU A 364 -10.03 -0.27 2.48
C LEU A 364 -8.69 -0.05 3.20
N HIS A 365 -7.57 -0.24 2.49
CA HIS A 365 -6.24 -0.09 3.08
C HIS A 365 -5.86 1.35 3.44
N ALA A 366 -6.66 2.34 3.04
CA ALA A 366 -6.48 3.74 3.43
C ALA A 366 -7.33 4.14 4.66
N VAL A 367 -8.24 3.29 5.13
CA VAL A 367 -9.11 3.60 6.26
C VAL A 367 -8.27 3.89 7.51
N PRO A 368 -8.54 5.02 8.22
CA PRO A 368 -7.85 5.35 9.46
C PRO A 368 -8.10 4.31 10.56
N GLY A 369 -7.13 4.12 11.46
CA GLY A 369 -7.27 3.23 12.62
C GLY A 369 -7.04 1.74 12.36
N LEU A 370 -6.71 1.33 11.12
CA LEU A 370 -6.32 -0.05 10.85
C LEU A 370 -4.94 -0.36 11.44
N ASN A 371 -4.83 -1.50 12.13
CA ASN A 371 -3.57 -1.97 12.75
C ASN A 371 -2.55 -2.48 11.74
N HIS A 372 -2.97 -2.81 10.54
CA HIS A 372 -2.13 -3.26 9.44
C HIS A 372 -2.61 -2.64 8.14
N ARG A 373 -1.68 -2.42 7.20
CA ARG A 373 -1.99 -1.89 5.87
C ARG A 373 -1.10 -2.60 4.85
N TYR A 374 -1.71 -3.12 3.82
CA TYR A 374 -1.02 -3.59 2.63
C TYR A 374 -0.98 -2.51 1.57
N ARG A 375 -0.09 -2.66 0.59
CA ARG A 375 -0.08 -1.84 -0.61
C ARG A 375 -0.72 -2.57 -1.76
N VAL A 376 -1.36 -1.83 -2.65
CA VAL A 376 -2.20 -2.40 -3.70
C VAL A 376 -1.81 -1.86 -5.07
N TRP A 377 -1.71 -2.75 -6.04
CA TRP A 377 -1.54 -2.44 -7.44
C TRP A 377 -2.58 -3.17 -8.29
N SER A 378 -3.16 -2.44 -9.24
CA SER A 378 -4.15 -2.93 -10.20
C SER A 378 -3.59 -2.99 -11.63
N GLY A 379 -4.35 -3.61 -12.52
CA GLY A 379 -4.06 -3.60 -13.96
C GLY A 379 -2.98 -4.56 -14.41
N ILE A 380 -2.66 -5.57 -13.58
CA ILE A 380 -1.67 -6.59 -13.93
C ILE A 380 -2.30 -7.61 -14.89
N LEU A 381 -1.86 -7.67 -16.14
CA LEU A 381 -2.46 -8.50 -17.19
C LEU A 381 -3.99 -8.26 -17.33
N GLU A 382 -4.43 -7.02 -17.21
CA GLU A 382 -5.83 -6.63 -17.07
C GLU A 382 -6.72 -7.26 -18.14
N GLY A 383 -6.36 -7.17 -19.42
CA GLY A 383 -7.16 -7.72 -20.52
C GLY A 383 -7.34 -9.24 -20.43
N ILE A 384 -6.27 -9.98 -20.13
CA ILE A 384 -6.34 -11.43 -19.96
C ILE A 384 -7.18 -11.82 -18.75
N CYS A 385 -7.04 -11.10 -17.65
CA CYS A 385 -7.82 -11.31 -16.44
C CYS A 385 -9.32 -11.05 -16.67
N GLU A 386 -9.67 -10.03 -17.46
CA GLU A 386 -11.05 -9.72 -17.83
C GLU A 386 -11.65 -10.81 -18.71
N GLU A 387 -10.93 -11.26 -19.74
CA GLU A 387 -11.35 -12.37 -20.60
C GLU A 387 -11.66 -13.63 -19.79
N VAL A 388 -10.75 -14.02 -18.88
CA VAL A 388 -10.94 -15.21 -18.03
C VAL A 388 -12.10 -15.03 -17.05
N SER A 389 -12.25 -13.84 -16.47
CA SER A 389 -13.38 -13.53 -15.59
C SER A 389 -14.72 -13.69 -16.31
N ASN A 390 -14.81 -13.20 -17.55
CA ASN A 390 -15.99 -13.31 -18.39
C ASN A 390 -16.26 -14.76 -18.84
N GLU A 391 -15.20 -15.53 -19.13
CA GLU A 391 -15.33 -16.97 -19.45
C GLU A 391 -15.89 -17.77 -18.27
N ILE A 392 -15.44 -17.51 -17.04
CA ILE A 392 -15.95 -18.16 -15.83
C ILE A 392 -17.45 -17.83 -15.64
N GLN A 393 -17.84 -16.58 -15.86
CA GLN A 393 -19.26 -16.19 -15.74
C GLN A 393 -20.14 -16.93 -16.74
N ARG A 394 -19.72 -17.10 -18.00
CA ARG A 394 -20.49 -17.84 -19.02
C ARG A 394 -20.66 -19.30 -18.63
N ARG A 395 -19.59 -19.95 -18.16
CA ARG A 395 -19.66 -21.36 -17.70
C ARG A 395 -20.66 -21.56 -16.56
N ASN A 396 -20.76 -20.59 -15.64
CA ASN A 396 -21.72 -20.68 -14.53
C ASN A 396 -23.18 -20.49 -14.94
N VAL A 397 -23.45 -19.80 -16.06
CA VAL A 397 -24.82 -19.62 -16.59
C VAL A 397 -25.28 -20.83 -17.38
N GLU A 398 -24.35 -21.56 -17.99
CA GLU A 398 -24.62 -22.75 -18.83
C GLU A 398 -24.72 -24.06 -18.02
N SER A 399 -24.34 -24.03 -16.74
CA SER A 399 -24.48 -25.17 -15.83
C SER A 399 -25.75 -24.99 -15.01
N PRO A 400 -26.85 -25.75 -15.29
CA PRO A 400 -28.13 -25.61 -14.60
C PRO A 400 -28.08 -26.09 -13.15
#